data_b3094b8c4b652e888b00c4fcedd62ff8
#
_entry.id   b3094b8c4b652e888b00c4fcedd62ff8
#
_cell.length_a   1.000
_cell.length_b   1.000
_cell.length_c   1.000
_cell.angle_alpha   90.00
_cell.angle_beta   90.00
_cell.angle_gamma   90.00
#
_symmetry.space_group_name_H-M   'P 1'
#
loop_
_entity.id
_entity.type
_entity.pdbx_description
1 polymer ?
#
loop_
_entity_poly.entity_id
_entity_poly.type
_entity_poly.pdbx_seq_one_letter_code
_entity_poly.pdbx_strand_id
1 'polypeptide(L)'
;MKTELIKPDYLFEVSWEVCNKVGGIYTVIATKSLYLKSEYNRHHIMVGPDVWMDTESNPDFIEDPMLYRAWRTQAASEGLRVRVGRWNVPGKPTAILVDFKQFLTMQNEILTDFWKKFGVDSLTGNWDYRESALFGYAAGRVIESFYRFNLEASDKVVAQFHEWMTGTGLLYLKSKNVPVATVFTTHATVIGRCIAGNNLPLYDGILGYNADEKARHFNVVARHSLEKKAALNSDIFTTVSDITAQECRQFLGRPVDVVTPNGFEPSFTPATDQEYDALRERA
;
A
#
# COMPACT_ATOMS: atom_id res chain seq x y z
N MET A 1 -23.40 -11.73 -23.27
CA MET A 1 -23.66 -10.53 -22.46
C MET A 1 -22.32 -9.79 -22.29
N LYS A 2 -22.21 -8.54 -22.73
CA LYS A 2 -21.05 -7.71 -22.35
C LYS A 2 -21.19 -7.44 -20.85
N THR A 3 -20.28 -7.96 -20.04
CA THR A 3 -20.21 -7.61 -18.62
C THR A 3 -19.87 -6.12 -18.57
N GLU A 4 -20.81 -5.31 -18.15
CA GLU A 4 -20.59 -3.89 -17.95
C GLU A 4 -19.55 -3.76 -16.82
N LEU A 5 -18.40 -3.17 -17.12
CA LEU A 5 -17.35 -2.96 -16.13
C LEU A 5 -17.85 -1.95 -15.10
N ILE A 6 -18.03 -2.39 -13.87
CA ILE A 6 -18.46 -1.53 -12.78
C ILE A 6 -17.24 -0.65 -12.39
N LYS A 7 -17.36 0.65 -12.64
CA LYS A 7 -16.35 1.62 -12.20
C LYS A 7 -16.62 2.01 -10.75
N PRO A 8 -15.63 1.96 -9.86
CA PRO A 8 -15.79 2.48 -8.50
C PRO A 8 -15.93 4.02 -8.52
N ASP A 9 -16.71 4.54 -7.56
CA ASP A 9 -16.89 5.98 -7.35
C ASP A 9 -15.67 6.58 -6.64
N TYR A 10 -15.06 5.82 -5.72
CA TYR A 10 -13.86 6.20 -4.98
C TYR A 10 -12.81 5.10 -5.05
N LEU A 11 -11.56 5.54 -5.27
CA LEU A 11 -10.38 4.69 -5.22
C LEU A 11 -9.42 5.22 -4.14
N PHE A 12 -9.23 4.44 -3.07
CA PHE A 12 -8.14 4.64 -2.12
C PHE A 12 -6.93 3.82 -2.55
N GLU A 13 -5.76 4.41 -2.44
CA GLU A 13 -4.50 3.74 -2.72
C GLU A 13 -3.54 3.96 -1.54
N VAL A 14 -3.20 2.87 -0.86
CA VAL A 14 -2.41 2.89 0.38
C VAL A 14 -1.01 2.38 0.10
N SER A 15 -0.01 3.19 0.38
CA SER A 15 1.40 2.79 0.27
C SER A 15 2.27 3.55 1.27
N TRP A 16 3.30 2.86 1.77
CA TRP A 16 4.36 3.48 2.57
C TRP A 16 5.08 4.61 1.80
N GLU A 17 5.05 4.53 0.47
CA GLU A 17 5.77 5.45 -0.41
C GLU A 17 4.91 6.63 -0.93
N VAL A 18 3.71 6.83 -0.44
CA VAL A 18 2.92 8.04 -0.73
C VAL A 18 3.56 9.25 -0.04
N CYS A 19 3.97 10.25 -0.82
CA CYS A 19 4.73 11.42 -0.34
C CYS A 19 6.00 11.05 0.46
N ASN A 20 6.57 9.88 0.20
CA ASN A 20 7.72 9.34 0.91
C ASN A 20 8.56 8.49 -0.05
N LYS A 21 9.56 9.10 -0.68
CA LYS A 21 10.37 8.45 -1.72
C LYS A 21 11.43 7.55 -1.08
N VAL A 22 11.13 6.25 -0.98
CA VAL A 22 12.03 5.24 -0.41
C VAL A 22 12.46 4.22 -1.46
N GLY A 23 11.55 3.81 -2.35
CA GLY A 23 11.81 2.74 -3.33
C GLY A 23 11.07 2.93 -4.65
N GLY A 24 10.95 1.85 -5.41
CA GLY A 24 10.37 1.86 -6.76
C GLY A 24 8.86 1.98 -6.80
N ILE A 25 8.15 1.66 -5.71
CA ILE A 25 6.69 1.77 -5.65
C ILE A 25 6.27 3.24 -5.75
N TYR A 26 7.06 4.15 -5.19
CA TYR A 26 6.87 5.59 -5.38
C TYR A 26 6.67 5.94 -6.86
N THR A 27 7.56 5.49 -7.72
CA THR A 27 7.48 5.77 -9.17
C THR A 27 6.24 5.14 -9.77
N VAL A 28 5.91 3.90 -9.43
CA VAL A 28 4.74 3.18 -9.95
C VAL A 28 3.45 3.94 -9.65
N ILE A 29 3.22 4.31 -8.40
CA ILE A 29 1.98 4.97 -7.97
C ILE A 29 1.94 6.45 -8.38
N ALA A 30 3.10 7.12 -8.43
CA ALA A 30 3.19 8.52 -8.90
C ALA A 30 2.84 8.63 -10.39
N THR A 31 3.40 7.77 -11.24
CA THR A 31 3.11 7.77 -12.68
C THR A 31 1.66 7.38 -12.96
N LYS A 32 1.16 6.35 -12.28
CA LYS A 32 -0.24 5.92 -12.40
C LYS A 32 -1.24 7.05 -12.07
N SER A 33 -0.91 7.92 -11.12
CA SER A 33 -1.77 9.02 -10.68
C SER A 33 -2.19 9.97 -11.79
N LEU A 34 -1.32 10.20 -12.77
CA LEU A 34 -1.63 11.06 -13.93
C LEU A 34 -2.78 10.49 -14.76
N TYR A 35 -2.75 9.18 -15.01
CA TYR A 35 -3.79 8.50 -15.80
C TYR A 35 -5.10 8.40 -15.02
N LEU A 36 -5.03 8.08 -13.73
CA LEU A 36 -6.21 7.97 -12.88
C LEU A 36 -6.89 9.32 -12.63
N LYS A 37 -6.17 10.44 -12.80
CA LYS A 37 -6.76 11.80 -12.69
C LYS A 37 -7.92 12.01 -13.66
N SER A 38 -7.80 11.57 -14.91
CA SER A 38 -8.86 11.70 -15.91
C SER A 38 -10.12 10.92 -15.55
N GLU A 39 -9.95 9.82 -14.80
CA GLU A 39 -11.04 8.92 -14.46
C GLU A 39 -11.71 9.22 -13.12
N TYR A 40 -10.90 9.51 -12.11
CA TYR A 40 -11.38 9.65 -10.72
C TYR A 40 -11.26 11.08 -10.18
N ASN A 41 -10.42 11.94 -10.79
CA ASN A 41 -10.18 13.30 -10.32
C ASN A 41 -9.86 13.34 -8.82
N ARG A 42 -10.72 14.03 -8.03
CA ARG A 42 -10.58 14.15 -6.58
C ARG A 42 -10.92 12.88 -5.79
N HIS A 43 -11.55 11.91 -6.42
CA HIS A 43 -11.97 10.65 -5.82
C HIS A 43 -10.87 9.56 -5.85
N HIS A 44 -9.71 9.85 -6.46
CA HIS A 44 -8.49 9.10 -6.27
C HIS A 44 -7.76 9.68 -5.06
N ILE A 45 -7.72 8.92 -3.96
CA ILE A 45 -7.20 9.36 -2.67
C ILE A 45 -6.06 8.45 -2.27
N MET A 46 -4.86 9.04 -2.16
CA MET A 46 -3.65 8.36 -1.71
C MET A 46 -3.57 8.44 -0.18
N VAL A 47 -3.19 7.35 0.47
CA VAL A 47 -2.97 7.32 1.93
C VAL A 47 -1.54 6.91 2.22
N GLY A 48 -0.80 7.78 2.88
CA GLY A 48 0.60 7.59 3.24
C GLY A 48 0.91 7.85 4.70
N PRO A 49 2.11 7.44 5.18
CA PRO A 49 2.56 7.74 6.52
C PRO A 49 3.00 9.20 6.64
N ASP A 50 2.67 9.87 7.74
CA ASP A 50 3.24 11.20 8.04
C ASP A 50 4.58 11.05 8.77
N VAL A 51 5.60 10.64 8.03
CA VAL A 51 6.98 10.50 8.55
C VAL A 51 7.75 11.82 8.60
N TRP A 52 7.19 12.86 7.98
CA TRP A 52 7.76 14.20 7.91
C TRP A 52 7.17 15.18 8.93
N MET A 53 6.34 14.68 9.84
CA MET A 53 5.56 15.47 10.79
C MET A 53 6.46 16.37 11.70
N ASP A 54 7.65 15.87 12.02
CA ASP A 54 8.61 16.56 12.90
C ASP A 54 9.60 17.45 12.10
N THR A 55 9.42 17.58 10.77
CA THR A 55 10.25 18.39 9.89
C THR A 55 9.49 19.61 9.38
N GLU A 56 10.23 20.67 8.96
CA GLU A 56 9.62 21.93 8.53
C GLU A 56 8.76 21.79 7.25
N SER A 57 9.13 20.89 6.33
CA SER A 57 8.36 20.65 5.10
C SER A 57 8.62 19.29 4.49
N ASN A 58 7.58 18.69 3.92
CA ASN A 58 7.69 17.56 3.03
C ASN A 58 7.68 18.07 1.57
N PRO A 59 8.74 17.86 0.78
CA PRO A 59 8.83 18.39 -0.59
C PRO A 59 7.79 17.76 -1.54
N ASP A 60 7.32 16.56 -1.20
CA ASP A 60 6.36 15.80 -1.99
C ASP A 60 4.89 16.09 -1.59
N PHE A 61 4.64 16.90 -0.55
CA PHE A 61 3.30 17.13 -0.04
C PHE A 61 2.96 18.62 0.03
N ILE A 62 1.88 19.01 -0.64
CA ILE A 62 1.31 20.36 -0.59
C ILE A 62 0.04 20.30 0.25
N GLU A 63 0.13 20.74 1.51
CA GLU A 63 -1.02 20.71 2.42
C GLU A 63 -2.12 21.69 1.97
N ASP A 64 -3.38 21.23 2.05
CA ASP A 64 -4.56 22.05 1.81
C ASP A 64 -5.47 21.96 3.06
N PRO A 65 -5.45 22.98 3.94
CA PRO A 65 -6.22 22.97 5.18
C PRO A 65 -7.73 23.02 4.95
N MET A 66 -8.19 23.40 3.77
CA MET A 66 -9.61 23.48 3.42
C MET A 66 -10.16 22.16 2.89
N LEU A 67 -9.29 21.31 2.33
CA LEU A 67 -9.70 20.04 1.75
C LEU A 67 -10.18 19.07 2.84
N TYR A 68 -11.43 18.63 2.71
CA TYR A 68 -12.11 17.76 3.68
C TYR A 68 -12.12 18.29 5.13
N ARG A 69 -12.17 19.60 5.32
CA ARG A 69 -12.08 20.25 6.63
C ARG A 69 -13.05 19.68 7.67
N ALA A 70 -14.31 19.47 7.31
CA ALA A 70 -15.32 18.94 8.21
C ALA A 70 -14.96 17.50 8.66
N TRP A 71 -14.55 16.66 7.71
CA TRP A 71 -14.09 15.30 8.03
C TRP A 71 -12.82 15.30 8.89
N ARG A 72 -11.86 16.19 8.65
CA ARG A 72 -10.64 16.28 9.47
C ARG A 72 -10.98 16.55 10.95
N THR A 73 -11.99 17.38 11.21
CA THR A 73 -12.46 17.64 12.57
C THR A 73 -13.07 16.36 13.18
N GLN A 74 -13.85 15.62 12.42
CA GLN A 74 -14.42 14.34 12.84
C GLN A 74 -13.30 13.30 13.09
N ALA A 75 -12.37 13.15 12.17
CA ALA A 75 -11.24 12.23 12.32
C ALA A 75 -10.40 12.53 13.58
N ALA A 76 -10.17 13.80 13.90
CA ALA A 76 -9.49 14.21 15.12
C ALA A 76 -10.29 13.80 16.39
N SER A 77 -11.62 13.89 16.38
CA SER A 77 -12.46 13.43 17.49
C SER A 77 -12.43 11.92 17.68
N GLU A 78 -12.13 11.16 16.63
CA GLU A 78 -11.92 9.71 16.63
C GLU A 78 -10.49 9.29 17.03
N GLY A 79 -9.65 10.27 17.36
CA GLY A 79 -8.24 10.05 17.69
C GLY A 79 -7.37 9.76 16.46
N LEU A 80 -7.73 10.26 15.26
CA LEU A 80 -6.94 10.18 14.06
C LEU A 80 -6.26 11.53 13.79
N ARG A 81 -4.95 11.53 13.69
CA ARG A 81 -4.18 12.72 13.29
C ARG A 81 -3.83 12.60 11.83
N VAL A 82 -4.41 13.47 11.01
CA VAL A 82 -4.21 13.45 9.55
C VAL A 82 -3.87 14.83 9.02
N ARG A 83 -3.02 14.87 8.01
CA ARG A 83 -2.80 16.02 7.14
C ARG A 83 -3.38 15.70 5.77
N VAL A 84 -4.08 16.64 5.16
CA VAL A 84 -4.73 16.46 3.87
C VAL A 84 -4.25 17.51 2.89
N GLY A 85 -3.97 17.09 1.67
CA GLY A 85 -3.45 17.97 0.64
C GLY A 85 -3.34 17.28 -0.71
N ARG A 86 -2.30 17.65 -1.44
CA ARG A 86 -1.98 17.11 -2.75
C ARG A 86 -0.56 16.54 -2.76
N TRP A 87 -0.41 15.35 -3.35
CA TRP A 87 0.92 14.84 -3.65
C TRP A 87 1.53 15.64 -4.80
N ASN A 88 2.76 16.13 -4.63
CA ASN A 88 3.47 16.98 -5.59
C ASN A 88 4.12 16.18 -6.73
N VAL A 89 3.32 15.37 -7.40
CA VAL A 89 3.70 14.55 -8.57
C VAL A 89 2.77 14.85 -9.74
N PRO A 90 3.07 14.40 -10.97
CA PRO A 90 2.14 14.50 -12.08
C PRO A 90 0.76 13.96 -11.70
N GLY A 91 -0.31 14.68 -12.08
CA GLY A 91 -1.68 14.33 -11.68
C GLY A 91 -2.13 14.99 -10.37
N LYS A 92 -1.23 15.29 -9.44
CA LYS A 92 -1.52 15.92 -8.13
C LYS A 92 -2.71 15.28 -7.41
N PRO A 93 -2.70 13.95 -7.17
CA PRO A 93 -3.81 13.27 -6.51
C PRO A 93 -4.01 13.82 -5.09
N THR A 94 -5.21 13.66 -4.56
CA THR A 94 -5.47 13.91 -3.15
C THR A 94 -4.60 12.99 -2.31
N ALA A 95 -3.92 13.52 -1.31
CA ALA A 95 -3.14 12.73 -0.36
C ALA A 95 -3.58 12.99 1.07
N ILE A 96 -3.72 11.92 1.83
CA ILE A 96 -3.97 11.92 3.26
C ILE A 96 -2.73 11.29 3.92
N LEU A 97 -2.00 12.09 4.69
CA LEU A 97 -0.90 11.60 5.49
C LEU A 97 -1.39 11.35 6.92
N VAL A 98 -1.10 10.15 7.46
CA VAL A 98 -1.57 9.77 8.79
C VAL A 98 -0.42 9.59 9.77
N ASP A 99 -0.53 10.23 10.93
CA ASP A 99 0.34 9.98 12.07
C ASP A 99 -0.04 8.64 12.72
N PHE A 100 0.77 7.62 12.48
CA PHE A 100 0.59 6.29 13.06
C PHE A 100 1.32 6.12 14.40
N LYS A 101 2.25 7.03 14.75
CA LYS A 101 3.06 6.95 15.98
C LYS A 101 2.19 6.99 17.24
N GLN A 102 1.05 7.64 17.18
CA GLN A 102 0.07 7.65 18.28
C GLN A 102 -0.43 6.26 18.69
N PHE A 103 -0.36 5.26 17.81
CA PHE A 103 -0.76 3.88 18.09
C PHE A 103 0.33 3.01 18.72
N LEU A 104 1.55 3.54 18.88
CA LEU A 104 2.66 2.82 19.50
C LEU A 104 2.34 2.35 20.93
N THR A 105 1.60 3.15 21.69
CA THR A 105 1.19 2.80 23.06
C THR A 105 0.20 1.62 23.09
N MET A 106 -0.54 1.41 22.01
CA MET A 106 -1.55 0.34 21.87
C MET A 106 -1.06 -0.81 20.96
N GLN A 107 0.21 -0.82 20.56
CA GLN A 107 0.74 -1.78 19.58
C GLN A 107 0.47 -3.24 19.95
N ASN A 108 0.62 -3.59 21.23
CA ASN A 108 0.42 -4.98 21.67
C ASN A 108 -1.05 -5.43 21.55
N GLU A 109 -2.00 -4.55 21.85
CA GLU A 109 -3.43 -4.82 21.69
C GLU A 109 -3.78 -4.98 20.20
N ILE A 110 -3.31 -4.04 19.36
CA ILE A 110 -3.56 -4.05 17.92
C ILE A 110 -2.99 -5.33 17.29
N LEU A 111 -1.73 -5.65 17.55
CA LEU A 111 -1.10 -6.84 16.97
C LEU A 111 -1.71 -8.15 17.50
N THR A 112 -2.12 -8.19 18.77
CA THR A 112 -2.83 -9.33 19.36
C THR A 112 -4.20 -9.52 18.70
N ASP A 113 -4.91 -8.45 18.38
CA ASP A 113 -6.20 -8.54 17.70
C ASP A 113 -6.05 -9.16 16.29
N PHE A 114 -5.03 -8.75 15.53
CA PHE A 114 -4.71 -9.36 14.23
C PHE A 114 -4.29 -10.82 14.34
N TRP A 115 -3.55 -11.17 15.38
CA TRP A 115 -3.22 -12.57 15.64
C TRP A 115 -4.48 -13.39 15.94
N LYS A 116 -5.36 -12.92 16.81
CA LYS A 116 -6.60 -13.62 17.16
C LYS A 116 -7.56 -13.78 15.98
N LYS A 117 -7.70 -12.75 15.14
CA LYS A 117 -8.67 -12.75 14.03
C LYS A 117 -8.16 -13.42 12.76
N PHE A 118 -6.88 -13.27 12.47
CA PHE A 118 -6.31 -13.70 11.18
C PHE A 118 -5.11 -14.64 11.34
N GLY A 119 -4.60 -14.84 12.54
CA GLY A 119 -3.39 -15.62 12.77
C GLY A 119 -2.12 -14.94 12.24
N VAL A 120 -2.04 -13.60 12.28
CA VAL A 120 -0.83 -12.86 11.91
C VAL A 120 0.20 -13.01 13.02
N ASP A 121 1.33 -13.67 12.73
CA ASP A 121 2.42 -13.85 13.71
C ASP A 121 3.31 -12.61 13.75
N SER A 122 3.11 -11.76 14.75
CA SER A 122 3.86 -10.52 14.96
C SER A 122 4.93 -10.61 16.05
N LEU A 123 5.12 -11.78 16.68
CA LEU A 123 6.00 -11.94 17.84
C LEU A 123 7.47 -11.59 17.53
N THR A 124 7.93 -11.96 16.33
CA THR A 124 9.32 -11.70 15.89
C THR A 124 9.48 -10.35 15.20
N GLY A 125 8.41 -9.52 15.16
CA GLY A 125 8.41 -8.24 14.49
C GLY A 125 9.39 -7.25 15.13
N ASN A 126 10.39 -6.82 14.35
CA ASN A 126 11.31 -5.75 14.73
C ASN A 126 10.63 -4.37 14.63
N TRP A 127 11.39 -3.31 14.88
CA TRP A 127 10.87 -1.94 14.83
C TRP A 127 10.25 -1.61 13.46
N ASP A 128 10.94 -1.89 12.35
CA ASP A 128 10.44 -1.60 11.00
C ASP A 128 9.11 -2.31 10.69
N TYR A 129 8.96 -3.56 11.18
CA TYR A 129 7.69 -4.28 11.06
C TYR A 129 6.57 -3.58 11.84
N ARG A 130 6.86 -3.16 13.09
CA ARG A 130 5.84 -2.55 13.97
C ARG A 130 5.37 -1.22 13.42
N GLU A 131 6.28 -0.36 12.97
CA GLU A 131 5.92 0.91 12.34
C GLU A 131 5.03 0.69 11.12
N SER A 132 5.43 -0.20 10.23
CA SER A 132 4.66 -0.53 9.02
C SER A 132 3.29 -1.10 9.35
N ALA A 133 3.20 -2.03 10.31
CA ALA A 133 1.94 -2.62 10.74
C ALA A 133 1.00 -1.58 11.37
N LEU A 134 1.52 -0.65 12.17
CA LEU A 134 0.74 0.43 12.76
C LEU A 134 0.31 1.47 11.73
N PHE A 135 1.15 1.76 10.73
CA PHE A 135 0.75 2.60 9.62
C PHE A 135 -0.41 1.97 8.84
N GLY A 136 -0.29 0.69 8.48
CA GLY A 136 -1.38 -0.01 7.80
C GLY A 136 -2.68 0.06 8.61
N TYR A 137 -2.63 -0.23 9.91
CA TYR A 137 -3.77 -0.12 10.82
C TYR A 137 -4.38 1.30 10.80
N ALA A 138 -3.55 2.33 10.93
CA ALA A 138 -3.98 3.72 10.89
C ALA A 138 -4.64 4.08 9.55
N ALA A 139 -4.08 3.61 8.42
CA ALA A 139 -4.65 3.81 7.10
C ALA A 139 -6.03 3.15 6.96
N GLY A 140 -6.21 1.94 7.49
CA GLY A 140 -7.51 1.27 7.52
C GLY A 140 -8.54 2.07 8.32
N ARG A 141 -8.16 2.62 9.47
CA ARG A 141 -9.02 3.50 10.29
C ARG A 141 -9.37 4.80 9.57
N VAL A 142 -8.42 5.39 8.85
CA VAL A 142 -8.65 6.60 8.04
C VAL A 142 -9.69 6.32 6.95
N ILE A 143 -9.58 5.21 6.25
CA ILE A 143 -10.54 4.83 5.19
C ILE A 143 -11.93 4.58 5.79
N GLU A 144 -12.03 3.87 6.92
CA GLU A 144 -13.32 3.67 7.61
C GLU A 144 -13.95 4.99 8.03
N SER A 145 -13.19 5.88 8.69
CA SER A 145 -13.65 7.19 9.12
C SER A 145 -14.12 8.05 7.95
N PHE A 146 -13.32 8.07 6.87
CA PHE A 146 -13.65 8.79 5.65
C PHE A 146 -14.93 8.27 5.01
N TYR A 147 -15.05 6.94 4.89
CA TYR A 147 -16.24 6.28 4.34
C TYR A 147 -17.49 6.67 5.13
N ARG A 148 -17.45 6.52 6.45
CA ARG A 148 -18.61 6.79 7.32
C ARG A 148 -19.06 8.25 7.32
N PHE A 149 -18.15 9.19 7.08
CA PHE A 149 -18.45 10.62 7.15
C PHE A 149 -18.81 11.23 5.78
N ASN A 150 -18.15 10.80 4.71
CA ASN A 150 -18.26 11.48 3.41
C ASN A 150 -19.05 10.68 2.36
N LEU A 151 -19.28 9.37 2.56
CA LEU A 151 -19.81 8.51 1.52
C LEU A 151 -21.18 7.94 1.90
N GLU A 152 -21.95 7.62 0.88
CA GLU A 152 -23.26 6.99 1.02
C GLU A 152 -23.14 5.46 0.81
N ALA A 153 -24.15 4.71 1.27
CA ALA A 153 -24.16 3.26 1.12
C ALA A 153 -24.22 2.78 -0.35
N SER A 154 -24.60 3.66 -1.28
CA SER A 154 -24.63 3.41 -2.72
C SER A 154 -23.26 3.59 -3.38
N ASP A 155 -22.33 4.31 -2.74
CA ASP A 155 -21.01 4.57 -3.29
C ASP A 155 -20.18 3.29 -3.37
N LYS A 156 -19.63 3.03 -4.54
CA LYS A 156 -18.74 1.88 -4.80
C LYS A 156 -17.31 2.30 -4.51
N VAL A 157 -16.72 1.68 -3.50
CA VAL A 157 -15.40 2.04 -3.00
C VAL A 157 -14.44 0.88 -3.15
N VAL A 158 -13.27 1.17 -3.69
CA VAL A 158 -12.13 0.24 -3.76
C VAL A 158 -10.97 0.82 -2.95
N ALA A 159 -10.30 -0.02 -2.17
CA ALA A 159 -9.05 0.30 -1.51
C ALA A 159 -7.95 -0.68 -1.95
N GLN A 160 -6.92 -0.16 -2.59
CA GLN A 160 -5.74 -0.90 -3.01
C GLN A 160 -4.62 -0.70 -1.98
N PHE A 161 -4.05 -1.81 -1.52
CA PHE A 161 -2.97 -1.87 -0.53
C PHE A 161 -1.70 -2.42 -1.17
N HIS A 162 -0.62 -1.66 -1.11
CA HIS A 162 0.67 -2.03 -1.69
C HIS A 162 1.62 -2.60 -0.64
N GLU A 163 2.08 -3.82 -0.87
CA GLU A 163 3.06 -4.53 -0.05
C GLU A 163 2.57 -4.90 1.37
N TRP A 164 3.31 -5.80 2.01
CA TRP A 164 3.03 -6.25 3.39
C TRP A 164 2.89 -5.10 4.40
N MET A 165 3.60 -3.98 4.18
CA MET A 165 3.58 -2.80 5.03
C MET A 165 2.20 -2.19 5.22
N THR A 166 1.28 -2.43 4.30
CA THR A 166 -0.09 -1.91 4.35
C THR A 166 -1.12 -2.98 4.72
N GLY A 167 -0.68 -4.23 4.86
CA GLY A 167 -1.56 -5.40 5.01
C GLY A 167 -2.50 -5.32 6.21
N THR A 168 -2.07 -4.74 7.33
CA THR A 168 -2.94 -4.56 8.51
C THR A 168 -4.12 -3.63 8.24
N GLY A 169 -3.99 -2.68 7.31
CA GLY A 169 -5.10 -1.80 6.90
C GLY A 169 -6.19 -2.57 6.17
N LEU A 170 -5.80 -3.44 5.26
CA LEU A 170 -6.71 -4.35 4.59
C LEU A 170 -7.42 -5.25 5.59
N LEU A 171 -6.66 -5.92 6.46
CA LEU A 171 -7.21 -6.81 7.48
C LEU A 171 -8.12 -6.07 8.47
N TYR A 172 -7.82 -4.81 8.79
CA TYR A 172 -8.67 -3.96 9.59
C TYR A 172 -10.04 -3.75 8.94
N LEU A 173 -10.08 -3.32 7.67
CA LEU A 173 -11.34 -3.12 6.94
C LEU A 173 -12.17 -4.40 6.89
N LYS A 174 -11.53 -5.55 6.66
CA LYS A 174 -12.19 -6.88 6.71
C LYS A 174 -12.73 -7.19 8.10
N SER A 175 -11.97 -6.93 9.15
CA SER A 175 -12.39 -7.21 10.53
C SER A 175 -13.58 -6.37 10.98
N LYS A 176 -13.77 -5.19 10.38
CA LYS A 176 -14.84 -4.24 10.68
C LYS A 176 -16.02 -4.33 9.71
N ASN A 177 -15.93 -5.21 8.70
CA ASN A 177 -16.93 -5.34 7.66
C ASN A 177 -17.26 -3.99 6.99
N VAL A 178 -16.23 -3.15 6.78
CA VAL A 178 -16.41 -1.89 6.06
C VAL A 178 -16.76 -2.22 4.62
N PRO A 179 -17.80 -1.62 4.00
CA PRO A 179 -18.24 -1.96 2.66
C PRO A 179 -17.32 -1.34 1.59
N VAL A 180 -16.07 -1.76 1.61
CA VAL A 180 -14.98 -1.37 0.70
C VAL A 180 -14.39 -2.63 0.10
N ALA A 181 -14.38 -2.72 -1.22
CA ALA A 181 -13.69 -3.80 -1.91
C ALA A 181 -12.18 -3.61 -1.80
N THR A 182 -11.46 -4.66 -1.46
CA THR A 182 -10.03 -4.60 -1.17
C THR A 182 -9.20 -5.26 -2.26
N VAL A 183 -8.16 -4.55 -2.71
CA VAL A 183 -7.14 -5.08 -3.62
C VAL A 183 -5.82 -5.13 -2.86
N PHE A 184 -5.16 -6.27 -2.83
CA PHE A 184 -3.80 -6.39 -2.30
C PHE A 184 -2.83 -6.56 -3.46
N THR A 185 -1.78 -5.75 -3.51
CA THR A 185 -0.75 -5.80 -4.56
C THR A 185 0.61 -6.03 -3.91
N THR A 186 1.24 -7.17 -4.21
CA THR A 186 2.65 -7.38 -3.86
C THR A 186 3.54 -7.18 -5.08
N HIS A 187 4.60 -6.40 -4.91
CA HIS A 187 5.56 -6.09 -5.98
C HIS A 187 6.72 -7.08 -6.00
N ALA A 188 7.01 -7.69 -4.87
CA ALA A 188 7.91 -8.84 -4.71
C ALA A 188 7.63 -9.48 -3.34
N THR A 189 7.62 -10.81 -3.26
CA THR A 189 7.34 -11.46 -2.00
C THR A 189 8.46 -11.28 -0.98
N VAL A 190 8.12 -11.24 0.31
CA VAL A 190 9.12 -11.16 1.40
C VAL A 190 10.14 -12.29 1.29
N ILE A 191 9.68 -13.51 1.04
CA ILE A 191 10.56 -14.69 0.93
C ILE A 191 11.41 -14.62 -0.34
N GLY A 192 10.83 -14.23 -1.48
CA GLY A 192 11.57 -14.09 -2.74
C GLY A 192 12.70 -13.08 -2.62
N ARG A 193 12.43 -11.91 -2.00
CA ARG A 193 13.46 -10.90 -1.70
C ARG A 193 14.59 -11.45 -0.84
N CYS A 194 14.28 -12.24 0.18
CA CYS A 194 15.29 -12.84 1.04
C CYS A 194 16.14 -13.88 0.31
N ILE A 195 15.53 -14.75 -0.49
CA ILE A 195 16.24 -15.77 -1.27
C ILE A 195 17.18 -15.08 -2.27
N ALA A 196 16.66 -14.16 -3.08
CA ALA A 196 17.45 -13.43 -4.08
C ALA A 196 18.55 -12.57 -3.45
N GLY A 197 18.24 -11.86 -2.36
CA GLY A 197 19.20 -11.01 -1.65
C GLY A 197 20.33 -11.79 -0.97
N ASN A 198 20.17 -13.09 -0.76
CA ASN A 198 21.23 -14.00 -0.27
C ASN A 198 21.88 -14.81 -1.40
N ASN A 199 21.74 -14.41 -2.67
CA ASN A 199 22.29 -15.09 -3.83
C ASN A 199 21.90 -16.57 -3.95
N LEU A 200 20.74 -16.95 -3.46
CA LEU A 200 20.21 -18.30 -3.61
C LEU A 200 19.37 -18.39 -4.90
N PRO A 201 19.31 -19.56 -5.56
CA PRO A 201 18.57 -19.73 -6.82
C PRO A 201 17.07 -19.67 -6.57
N LEU A 202 16.47 -18.48 -6.77
CA LEU A 202 15.05 -18.28 -6.50
C LEU A 202 14.18 -19.09 -7.46
N TYR A 203 14.33 -18.89 -8.77
CA TYR A 203 13.42 -19.46 -9.75
C TYR A 203 13.71 -20.91 -10.10
N ASP A 204 14.99 -21.29 -10.21
CA ASP A 204 15.39 -22.68 -10.47
C ASP A 204 15.05 -23.61 -9.31
N GLY A 205 14.97 -23.07 -8.09
CA GLY A 205 14.71 -23.81 -6.87
C GLY A 205 13.34 -23.56 -6.23
N ILE A 206 12.47 -22.77 -6.84
CA ILE A 206 11.27 -22.21 -6.18
C ILE A 206 10.36 -23.30 -5.59
N LEU A 207 10.14 -24.41 -6.29
CA LEU A 207 9.27 -25.49 -5.85
C LEU A 207 9.85 -26.27 -4.66
N GLY A 208 11.16 -26.22 -4.44
CA GLY A 208 11.85 -26.88 -3.33
C GLY A 208 11.85 -26.07 -2.03
N TYR A 209 11.42 -24.82 -2.06
CA TYR A 209 11.43 -23.96 -0.88
C TYR A 209 10.13 -24.05 -0.09
N ASN A 210 10.26 -24.34 1.21
CA ASN A 210 9.19 -24.17 2.17
C ASN A 210 9.20 -22.72 2.69
N ALA A 211 8.11 -21.99 2.49
CA ALA A 211 8.02 -20.57 2.83
C ALA A 211 8.16 -20.32 4.34
N ASP A 212 7.52 -21.13 5.18
CA ASP A 212 7.53 -20.96 6.63
C ASP A 212 8.93 -21.30 7.22
N GLU A 213 9.65 -22.27 6.65
CA GLU A 213 11.05 -22.55 7.00
C GLU A 213 11.98 -21.40 6.61
N LYS A 214 11.82 -20.87 5.38
CA LYS A 214 12.59 -19.73 4.92
C LYS A 214 12.29 -18.47 5.72
N ALA A 215 11.05 -18.25 6.12
CA ALA A 215 10.67 -17.14 6.98
C ALA A 215 11.38 -17.19 8.33
N ARG A 216 11.50 -18.38 8.94
CA ARG A 216 12.27 -18.60 10.17
C ARG A 216 13.76 -18.41 9.93
N HIS A 217 14.30 -19.02 8.87
CA HIS A 217 15.73 -18.95 8.52
C HIS A 217 16.21 -17.51 8.33
N PHE A 218 15.43 -16.68 7.64
CA PHE A 218 15.76 -15.28 7.38
C PHE A 218 15.27 -14.32 8.47
N ASN A 219 14.64 -14.82 9.53
CA ASN A 219 14.05 -14.01 10.61
C ASN A 219 13.03 -12.96 10.10
N VAL A 220 12.16 -13.37 9.17
CA VAL A 220 11.12 -12.53 8.58
C VAL A 220 9.70 -13.07 8.78
N VAL A 221 9.50 -13.90 9.79
CA VAL A 221 8.21 -14.56 10.09
C VAL A 221 7.08 -13.55 10.17
N ALA A 222 7.25 -12.43 10.88
CA ALA A 222 6.21 -11.44 11.05
C ALA A 222 5.82 -10.77 9.72
N ARG A 223 6.80 -10.37 8.90
CA ARG A 223 6.56 -9.75 7.59
C ARG A 223 5.88 -10.73 6.64
N HIS A 224 6.40 -11.96 6.55
CA HIS A 224 5.83 -13.02 5.71
C HIS A 224 4.42 -13.39 6.15
N SER A 225 4.19 -13.55 7.45
CA SER A 225 2.86 -13.86 7.98
C SER A 225 1.84 -12.78 7.61
N LEU A 226 2.20 -11.50 7.77
CA LEU A 226 1.31 -10.39 7.41
C LEU A 226 1.02 -10.35 5.91
N GLU A 227 2.05 -10.49 5.05
CA GLU A 227 1.90 -10.55 3.59
C GLU A 227 0.94 -11.68 3.17
N LYS A 228 1.17 -12.90 3.70
CA LYS A 228 0.36 -14.07 3.44
C LYS A 228 -1.10 -13.86 3.85
N LYS A 229 -1.34 -13.28 5.04
CA LYS A 229 -2.71 -13.04 5.53
C LYS A 229 -3.40 -11.92 4.77
N ALA A 230 -2.70 -10.86 4.37
CA ALA A 230 -3.25 -9.82 3.51
C ALA A 230 -3.66 -10.39 2.15
N ALA A 231 -2.79 -11.18 1.51
CA ALA A 231 -3.09 -11.86 0.26
C ALA A 231 -4.33 -12.77 0.38
N LEU A 232 -4.40 -13.60 1.42
CA LEU A 232 -5.49 -14.57 1.61
C LEU A 232 -6.85 -13.92 1.90
N ASN A 233 -6.89 -12.71 2.47
CA ASN A 233 -8.11 -12.04 2.89
C ASN A 233 -8.54 -10.89 1.97
N SER A 234 -7.76 -10.52 0.95
CA SER A 234 -8.17 -9.51 -0.03
C SER A 234 -9.28 -10.05 -0.96
N ASP A 235 -10.14 -9.16 -1.47
CA ASP A 235 -11.13 -9.54 -2.49
C ASP A 235 -10.42 -9.88 -3.79
N ILE A 236 -9.45 -9.05 -4.19
CA ILE A 236 -8.58 -9.27 -5.36
C ILE A 236 -7.12 -9.22 -4.91
N PHE A 237 -6.35 -10.19 -5.38
CA PHE A 237 -4.91 -10.27 -5.16
C PHE A 237 -4.17 -10.08 -6.49
N THR A 238 -3.26 -9.11 -6.54
CA THR A 238 -2.51 -8.77 -7.77
C THR A 238 -1.01 -8.74 -7.53
N THR A 239 -0.26 -8.88 -8.62
CA THR A 239 1.18 -8.66 -8.65
C THR A 239 1.61 -8.07 -9.99
N VAL A 240 2.89 -7.70 -10.11
CA VAL A 240 3.42 -6.90 -11.22
C VAL A 240 4.05 -7.70 -12.36
N SER A 241 4.20 -9.02 -12.21
CA SER A 241 4.76 -9.87 -13.26
C SER A 241 4.39 -11.35 -13.09
N ASP A 242 4.46 -12.13 -14.17
CA ASP A 242 4.23 -13.58 -14.13
C ASP A 242 5.25 -14.30 -13.25
N ILE A 243 6.47 -13.81 -13.20
CA ILE A 243 7.54 -14.34 -12.34
C ILE A 243 7.14 -14.16 -10.87
N THR A 244 6.74 -12.96 -10.47
CA THR A 244 6.28 -12.71 -9.09
C THR A 244 4.98 -13.47 -8.78
N ALA A 245 4.13 -13.74 -9.78
CA ALA A 245 2.94 -14.57 -9.59
C ALA A 245 3.29 -16.03 -9.22
N GLN A 246 4.41 -16.57 -9.71
CA GLN A 246 4.91 -17.87 -9.28
C GLN A 246 5.35 -17.85 -7.80
N GLU A 247 6.06 -16.79 -7.38
CA GLU A 247 6.42 -16.58 -5.97
C GLU A 247 5.17 -16.51 -5.07
N CYS A 248 4.16 -15.76 -5.49
CA CYS A 248 2.91 -15.63 -4.75
C CYS A 248 2.22 -16.98 -4.54
N ARG A 249 2.13 -17.78 -5.57
CA ARG A 249 1.56 -19.13 -5.49
C ARG A 249 2.34 -20.00 -4.51
N GLN A 250 3.68 -20.01 -4.62
CA GLN A 250 4.55 -20.87 -3.82
C GLN A 250 4.64 -20.43 -2.37
N PHE A 251 4.82 -19.12 -2.13
CA PHE A 251 5.14 -18.63 -0.80
C PHE A 251 3.93 -18.14 -0.01
N LEU A 252 2.93 -17.57 -0.69
CA LEU A 252 1.74 -17.05 -0.01
C LEU A 252 0.57 -18.04 -0.02
N GLY A 253 0.66 -19.10 -0.84
CA GLY A 253 -0.37 -20.14 -0.92
C GLY A 253 -1.65 -19.69 -1.59
N ARG A 254 -1.62 -18.58 -2.33
CA ARG A 254 -2.71 -18.07 -3.16
C ARG A 254 -2.17 -17.65 -4.53
N PRO A 255 -2.72 -18.16 -5.63
CA PRO A 255 -2.45 -17.61 -6.95
C PRO A 255 -3.01 -16.19 -7.03
N VAL A 256 -2.37 -15.33 -7.81
CA VAL A 256 -2.89 -13.98 -8.10
C VAL A 256 -4.11 -14.07 -9.01
N ASP A 257 -5.06 -13.16 -8.80
CA ASP A 257 -6.25 -13.06 -9.65
C ASP A 257 -5.90 -12.36 -10.97
N VAL A 258 -5.00 -11.35 -10.92
CA VAL A 258 -4.57 -10.57 -12.09
C VAL A 258 -3.11 -10.19 -11.96
N VAL A 259 -2.35 -10.30 -13.04
CA VAL A 259 -1.03 -9.69 -13.18
C VAL A 259 -1.19 -8.29 -13.77
N THR A 260 -0.70 -7.28 -13.07
CA THR A 260 -0.77 -5.86 -13.47
C THR A 260 0.65 -5.31 -13.65
N PRO A 261 1.27 -5.47 -14.83
CA PRO A 261 2.62 -4.97 -15.07
C PRO A 261 2.74 -3.48 -14.77
N ASN A 262 3.89 -3.07 -14.23
CA ASN A 262 4.17 -1.66 -14.01
C ASN A 262 4.13 -0.92 -15.33
N GLY A 263 3.37 0.16 -15.37
CA GLY A 263 3.31 1.05 -16.53
C GLY A 263 4.57 1.91 -16.62
N PHE A 264 4.79 2.43 -17.80
CA PHE A 264 5.89 3.33 -18.11
C PHE A 264 5.29 4.62 -18.67
N GLU A 265 5.73 5.75 -18.16
CA GLU A 265 5.31 7.05 -18.69
C GLU A 265 6.31 7.53 -19.74
N PRO A 266 5.86 7.84 -20.98
CA PRO A 266 6.75 8.29 -22.07
C PRO A 266 7.54 9.56 -21.74
N SER A 267 7.07 10.40 -20.82
CA SER A 267 7.78 11.62 -20.43
C SER A 267 9.09 11.35 -19.65
N PHE A 268 9.31 10.12 -19.16
CA PHE A 268 10.59 9.73 -18.58
C PHE A 268 11.65 9.36 -19.62
N THR A 269 11.27 9.17 -20.88
CA THR A 269 12.21 8.97 -21.96
C THR A 269 12.51 10.31 -22.63
N PRO A 270 13.78 10.62 -22.87
CA PRO A 270 14.13 11.77 -23.70
C PRO A 270 13.50 11.60 -25.09
N ALA A 271 12.88 12.65 -25.59
CA ALA A 271 12.22 12.62 -26.89
C ALA A 271 13.22 12.68 -28.05
N THR A 272 14.47 13.07 -27.79
CA THR A 272 15.55 13.21 -28.75
C THR A 272 16.88 12.67 -28.21
N ASP A 273 17.77 12.29 -29.12
CA ASP A 273 19.13 11.86 -28.76
C ASP A 273 19.89 12.95 -28.01
N GLN A 274 19.65 14.23 -28.34
CA GLN A 274 20.26 15.38 -27.65
C GLN A 274 19.82 15.47 -26.19
N GLU A 275 18.55 15.24 -25.90
CA GLU A 275 18.05 15.18 -24.52
C GLU A 275 18.60 13.98 -23.77
N TYR A 276 18.75 12.84 -24.45
CA TYR A 276 19.38 11.65 -23.89
C TYR A 276 20.83 11.90 -23.49
N ASP A 277 21.62 12.50 -24.37
CA ASP A 277 23.02 12.82 -24.11
C ASP A 277 23.16 13.84 -22.97
N ALA A 278 22.30 14.86 -22.93
CA ALA A 278 22.28 15.85 -21.86
C ALA A 278 21.91 15.24 -20.47
N LEU A 279 21.04 14.24 -20.43
CA LEU A 279 20.71 13.51 -19.19
C LEU A 279 21.85 12.60 -18.76
N ARG A 280 22.53 11.96 -19.73
CA ARG A 280 23.69 11.10 -19.48
C ARG A 280 24.89 11.86 -18.91
N GLU A 281 25.11 13.10 -19.34
CA GLU A 281 26.19 13.96 -18.82
C GLU A 281 25.93 14.46 -17.39
N ARG A 282 24.67 14.42 -16.93
CA ARG A 282 24.28 14.83 -15.58
C ARG A 282 24.22 13.68 -14.56
N ALA A 283 24.30 12.43 -15.01
CA ALA A 283 24.25 11.24 -14.18
C ALA A 283 25.66 10.78 -13.76
#